data_b05492c8d708f0cc3bf2a6102952030d
#
_entry.id   b05492c8d708f0cc3bf2a6102952030d
#
_cell.length_a   1.000
_cell.length_b   1.000
_cell.length_c   1.000
_cell.angle_alpha   90.00
_cell.angle_beta   90.00
_cell.angle_gamma   90.00
#
_symmetry.space_group_name_H-M   'P 1'
#
loop_
_entity.id
_entity.type
_entity.pdbx_description
1 polymer ?
#
loop_
_entity_poly.entity_id
_entity_poly.type
_entity_poly.pdbx_seq_one_letter_code
_entity_poly.pdbx_strand_id
1 'polypeptide(L)'
;MKSYLILLFVLFITKSYAQNVTSSEEQDEIKKVIADESKFFYVSNIEKWATCYRQTPQTYWARIEKEGVFQKEGWDNIMPFVTNYFKENPKVIKATFKRENYNFRKVNPTYIWVTFDQNRTVSEIKSSSKETRILELIKGEWKIINATGFYVPDDKSVKSEIKIITKDKNKSESSEKEASGKEKKSKIKDIKKTS
;
A
#
# COMPACT_ATOMS: atom_id res chain seq x y z
N MET A 1 -28.29 0.79 46.70
CA MET A 1 -27.07 0.10 46.30
C MET A 1 -27.07 -0.38 44.83
N LYS A 2 -28.20 -0.79 44.22
CA LYS A 2 -28.25 -1.25 42.81
C LYS A 2 -27.94 -0.19 41.76
N SER A 3 -28.30 1.09 41.99
CA SER A 3 -28.07 2.19 41.04
C SER A 3 -26.58 2.59 40.86
N TYR A 4 -25.78 2.48 41.93
CA TYR A 4 -24.34 2.79 41.88
C TYR A 4 -23.53 1.75 41.10
N LEU A 5 -24.01 0.49 41.10
CA LEU A 5 -23.33 -0.59 40.35
C LEU A 5 -23.43 -0.37 38.82
N ILE A 6 -24.59 0.09 38.36
CA ILE A 6 -24.84 0.43 36.92
C ILE A 6 -23.98 1.60 36.49
N LEU A 7 -23.84 2.64 37.32
CA LEU A 7 -23.03 3.82 37.03
C LEU A 7 -21.55 3.46 36.91
N LEU A 8 -21.04 2.57 37.75
CA LEU A 8 -19.66 2.09 37.72
C LEU A 8 -19.40 1.24 36.46
N PHE A 9 -20.37 0.45 36.02
CA PHE A 9 -20.24 -0.36 34.79
C PHE A 9 -20.20 0.49 33.51
N VAL A 10 -21.01 1.57 33.47
CA VAL A 10 -21.01 2.52 32.33
C VAL A 10 -19.67 3.26 32.23
N LEU A 11 -19.05 3.62 33.37
CA LEU A 11 -17.71 4.25 33.38
C LEU A 11 -16.59 3.31 32.88
N PHE A 12 -16.72 2.00 33.07
CA PHE A 12 -15.76 1.02 32.52
C PHE A 12 -15.89 0.83 31.02
N ILE A 13 -17.10 0.88 30.45
CA ILE A 13 -17.34 0.71 29.01
C ILE A 13 -16.79 1.90 28.22
N THR A 14 -16.88 3.12 28.72
CA THR A 14 -16.40 4.31 28.01
C THR A 14 -14.88 4.36 27.87
N LYS A 15 -14.12 3.73 28.76
CA LYS A 15 -12.66 3.65 28.63
C LYS A 15 -12.19 2.72 27.51
N SER A 16 -12.99 1.73 27.12
CA SER A 16 -12.62 0.75 26.09
C SER A 16 -12.67 1.33 24.67
N TYR A 17 -13.48 2.35 24.41
CA TYR A 17 -13.57 2.98 23.08
C TYR A 17 -12.49 4.06 22.82
N ALA A 18 -11.91 4.63 23.87
CA ALA A 18 -10.88 5.67 23.73
C ALA A 18 -9.49 5.14 23.35
N GLN A 19 -9.25 3.82 23.41
CA GLN A 19 -7.92 3.22 23.22
C GLN A 19 -7.51 3.06 21.75
N ASN A 20 -8.39 3.28 20.77
CA ASN A 20 -8.12 3.04 19.36
C ASN A 20 -7.82 4.33 18.56
N VAL A 21 -7.80 5.49 19.19
CA VAL A 21 -7.46 6.77 18.54
C VAL A 21 -5.97 7.04 18.73
N THR A 22 -5.26 7.21 17.63
CA THR A 22 -3.84 7.61 17.62
C THR A 22 -3.74 9.08 18.01
N SER A 23 -2.97 9.41 19.05
CA SER A 23 -2.73 10.81 19.44
C SER A 23 -1.91 11.55 18.36
N SER A 24 -1.94 12.88 18.37
CA SER A 24 -1.13 13.69 17.44
C SER A 24 0.36 13.44 17.64
N GLU A 25 0.81 13.31 18.88
CA GLU A 25 2.19 13.01 19.24
C GLU A 25 2.64 11.65 18.68
N GLU A 26 1.83 10.60 18.89
CA GLU A 26 2.07 9.26 18.36
C GLU A 26 2.11 9.27 16.81
N GLN A 27 1.22 10.05 16.16
CA GLN A 27 1.25 10.22 14.70
C GLN A 27 2.54 10.86 14.21
N ASP A 28 3.05 11.87 14.93
CA ASP A 28 4.27 12.57 14.53
C ASP A 28 5.52 11.72 14.75
N GLU A 29 5.56 10.89 15.80
CA GLU A 29 6.60 9.87 15.98
C GLU A 29 6.62 8.87 14.83
N ILE A 30 5.46 8.37 14.42
CA ILE A 30 5.33 7.41 13.32
C ILE A 30 5.75 8.05 11.99
N LYS A 31 5.29 9.27 11.70
CA LYS A 31 5.71 10.03 10.50
C LYS A 31 7.22 10.24 10.48
N LYS A 32 7.83 10.48 11.65
CA LYS A 32 9.28 10.64 11.79
C LYS A 32 10.00 9.34 11.41
N VAL A 33 9.58 8.19 11.92
CA VAL A 33 10.18 6.89 11.56
C VAL A 33 10.09 6.64 10.05
N ILE A 34 8.94 6.92 9.42
CA ILE A 34 8.73 6.78 7.97
C ILE A 34 9.65 7.75 7.19
N ALA A 35 9.83 8.97 7.68
CA ALA A 35 10.73 9.94 7.05
C ALA A 35 12.21 9.56 7.20
N ASP A 36 12.60 9.10 8.38
CA ASP A 36 13.97 8.68 8.69
C ASP A 36 14.35 7.43 7.87
N GLU A 37 13.44 6.45 7.71
CA GLU A 37 13.61 5.29 6.84
C GLU A 37 14.02 5.70 5.42
N SER A 38 13.23 6.54 4.80
CA SER A 38 13.52 7.01 3.45
C SER A 38 14.80 7.86 3.39
N LYS A 39 15.00 8.75 4.35
CA LYS A 39 16.20 9.58 4.43
C LYS A 39 17.47 8.73 4.50
N PHE A 40 17.50 7.74 5.40
CA PHE A 40 18.69 6.91 5.59
C PHE A 40 18.94 5.98 4.40
N PHE A 41 17.89 5.51 3.74
CA PHE A 41 18.01 4.74 2.50
C PHE A 41 18.72 5.55 1.40
N TYR A 42 18.27 6.75 1.12
CA TYR A 42 18.83 7.56 0.03
C TYR A 42 20.20 8.19 0.31
N VAL A 43 20.62 8.22 1.57
CA VAL A 43 22.01 8.58 1.92
C VAL A 43 22.90 7.35 2.15
N SER A 44 22.41 6.15 1.80
CA SER A 44 23.11 4.87 1.94
C SER A 44 23.62 4.57 3.35
N ASN A 45 22.92 5.09 4.38
CA ASN A 45 23.24 4.82 5.77
C ASN A 45 22.47 3.59 6.27
N ILE A 46 23.04 2.41 5.96
CA ILE A 46 22.41 1.12 6.23
C ILE A 46 22.15 0.87 7.72
N GLU A 47 23.08 1.28 8.58
CA GLU A 47 22.96 1.09 10.03
C GLU A 47 21.75 1.85 10.57
N LYS A 48 21.65 3.16 10.25
CA LYS A 48 20.51 3.98 10.66
C LYS A 48 19.21 3.54 9.98
N TRP A 49 19.26 3.13 8.72
CA TRP A 49 18.09 2.59 8.03
C TRP A 49 17.56 1.35 8.75
N ALA A 50 18.43 0.43 9.13
CA ALA A 50 18.08 -0.79 9.85
C ALA A 50 17.40 -0.50 11.21
N THR A 51 17.76 0.59 11.89
CA THR A 51 17.12 0.95 13.18
C THR A 51 15.66 1.36 13.05
N CYS A 52 15.19 1.71 11.85
CA CYS A 52 13.77 2.01 11.59
C CYS A 52 12.90 0.74 11.58
N TYR A 53 13.50 -0.43 11.44
CA TYR A 53 12.79 -1.69 11.25
C TYR A 53 12.79 -2.59 12.48
N ARG A 54 11.73 -3.38 12.60
CA ARG A 54 11.70 -4.59 13.42
C ARG A 54 12.51 -5.67 12.71
N GLN A 55 13.63 -6.09 13.29
CA GLN A 55 14.57 -7.04 12.69
C GLN A 55 14.16 -8.48 13.01
N THR A 56 13.11 -8.98 12.36
CA THR A 56 12.53 -10.31 12.62
C THR A 56 12.21 -11.06 11.33
N PRO A 57 11.97 -12.38 11.39
CA PRO A 57 11.52 -13.17 10.24
C PRO A 57 10.19 -12.70 9.63
N GLN A 58 9.35 -11.97 10.39
CA GLN A 58 8.06 -11.45 9.92
C GLN A 58 8.16 -10.08 9.23
N THR A 59 9.34 -9.47 9.22
CA THR A 59 9.53 -8.19 8.54
C THR A 59 9.38 -8.38 7.04
N TYR A 60 8.58 -7.51 6.44
CA TYR A 60 8.24 -7.58 5.03
C TYR A 60 8.53 -6.26 4.32
N TRP A 61 9.14 -6.33 3.15
CA TRP A 61 9.43 -5.19 2.32
C TRP A 61 9.06 -5.46 0.87
N ALA A 62 8.18 -4.64 0.28
CA ALA A 62 7.74 -4.80 -1.09
C ALA A 62 7.57 -3.47 -1.82
N ARG A 63 7.79 -3.53 -3.12
CA ARG A 63 7.45 -2.46 -4.03
C ARG A 63 6.79 -3.03 -5.27
N ILE A 64 5.67 -2.45 -5.63
CA ILE A 64 4.96 -2.74 -6.87
C ILE A 64 5.22 -1.54 -7.77
N GLU A 65 6.08 -1.74 -8.75
CA GLU A 65 6.51 -0.73 -9.72
C GLU A 65 5.88 -1.04 -11.09
N LYS A 66 6.05 -0.16 -12.05
CA LYS A 66 5.53 -0.34 -13.41
C LYS A 66 6.09 -1.60 -14.08
N GLU A 67 7.34 -1.92 -13.82
CA GLU A 67 8.08 -3.04 -14.41
C GLU A 67 7.83 -4.38 -13.71
N GLY A 68 7.14 -4.38 -12.55
CA GLY A 68 6.83 -5.60 -11.82
C GLY A 68 6.80 -5.45 -10.31
N VAL A 69 6.81 -6.59 -9.64
CA VAL A 69 6.77 -6.69 -8.18
C VAL A 69 8.14 -7.09 -7.65
N PHE A 70 8.65 -6.29 -6.73
CA PHE A 70 9.79 -6.61 -5.90
C PHE A 70 9.31 -6.88 -4.46
N GLN A 71 9.74 -7.98 -3.85
CA GLN A 71 9.43 -8.28 -2.46
C GLN A 71 10.54 -9.07 -1.76
N LYS A 72 10.69 -8.83 -0.47
CA LYS A 72 11.56 -9.60 0.44
C LYS A 72 10.84 -9.81 1.77
N GLU A 73 10.92 -11.00 2.29
CA GLU A 73 10.36 -11.40 3.58
C GLU A 73 11.48 -11.93 4.48
N GLY A 74 11.41 -11.54 5.75
CA GLY A 74 12.41 -11.86 6.76
C GLY A 74 13.62 -10.92 6.73
N TRP A 75 14.04 -10.49 7.93
CA TRP A 75 15.18 -9.58 8.06
C TRP A 75 16.48 -10.15 7.46
N ASP A 76 16.66 -11.47 7.60
CA ASP A 76 17.85 -12.17 7.07
C ASP A 76 17.93 -12.19 5.53
N ASN A 77 16.81 -11.93 4.84
CA ASN A 77 16.76 -11.74 3.40
C ASN A 77 16.79 -10.25 2.99
N ILE A 78 16.20 -9.38 3.80
CA ILE A 78 16.12 -7.93 3.53
C ILE A 78 17.50 -7.28 3.70
N MET A 79 18.17 -7.56 4.81
CA MET A 79 19.43 -6.87 5.14
C MET A 79 20.57 -7.16 4.15
N PRO A 80 20.86 -8.41 3.74
CA PRO A 80 21.85 -8.69 2.70
C PRO A 80 21.51 -8.06 1.36
N PHE A 81 20.23 -8.07 0.97
CA PHE A 81 19.78 -7.45 -0.26
C PHE A 81 20.08 -5.94 -0.26
N VAL A 82 19.69 -5.21 0.79
CA VAL A 82 19.93 -3.76 0.90
C VAL A 82 21.43 -3.46 1.00
N THR A 83 22.19 -4.30 1.69
CA THR A 83 23.65 -4.17 1.77
C THR A 83 24.30 -4.27 0.38
N ASN A 84 23.89 -5.25 -0.42
CA ASN A 84 24.41 -5.42 -1.79
C ASN A 84 23.96 -4.26 -2.69
N TYR A 85 22.69 -3.82 -2.59
CA TYR A 85 22.22 -2.67 -3.33
C TYR A 85 23.07 -1.42 -3.06
N PHE A 86 23.44 -1.13 -1.80
CA PHE A 86 24.29 0.03 -1.47
C PHE A 86 25.75 -0.14 -1.91
N LYS A 87 26.28 -1.37 -1.94
CA LYS A 87 27.61 -1.62 -2.51
C LYS A 87 27.66 -1.36 -4.01
N GLU A 88 26.61 -1.75 -4.73
CA GLU A 88 26.48 -1.53 -6.18
C GLU A 88 26.12 -0.07 -6.51
N ASN A 89 25.46 0.63 -5.59
CA ASN A 89 24.99 2.01 -5.74
C ASN A 89 25.55 2.92 -4.62
N PRO A 90 26.87 3.14 -4.55
CA PRO A 90 27.48 3.83 -3.41
C PRO A 90 27.23 5.35 -3.39
N LYS A 91 26.67 5.91 -4.45
CA LYS A 91 26.44 7.35 -4.55
C LYS A 91 25.21 7.76 -3.75
N VAL A 92 25.36 8.76 -2.90
CA VAL A 92 24.23 9.44 -2.27
C VAL A 92 23.32 10.03 -3.34
N ILE A 93 22.06 9.68 -3.30
CA ILE A 93 21.07 10.13 -4.26
C ILE A 93 20.24 11.24 -3.63
N LYS A 94 20.18 12.42 -4.27
CA LYS A 94 19.28 13.48 -3.81
C LYS A 94 17.83 13.05 -4.03
N ALA A 95 17.11 12.86 -2.93
CA ALA A 95 15.69 12.52 -2.97
C ALA A 95 14.89 13.51 -2.12
N THR A 96 13.72 13.88 -2.59
CA THR A 96 12.74 14.68 -1.85
C THR A 96 11.40 13.96 -1.82
N PHE A 97 10.67 14.12 -0.73
CA PHE A 97 9.40 13.44 -0.48
C PHE A 97 8.35 14.45 -0.03
N LYS A 98 7.18 14.39 -0.67
CA LYS A 98 5.96 15.00 -0.18
C LYS A 98 5.00 13.88 0.16
N ARG A 99 4.55 13.82 1.42
CA ARG A 99 3.62 12.80 1.92
C ARG A 99 2.37 13.47 2.43
N GLU A 100 1.23 12.93 2.01
CA GLU A 100 -0.10 13.50 2.27
C GLU A 100 -1.11 12.39 2.54
N ASN A 101 -2.31 12.75 2.98
CA ASN A 101 -3.45 11.85 3.15
C ASN A 101 -3.13 10.67 4.10
N TYR A 102 -2.41 10.95 5.17
CA TYR A 102 -2.13 9.94 6.19
C TYR A 102 -3.42 9.44 6.84
N ASN A 103 -3.57 8.12 6.89
CA ASN A 103 -4.65 7.44 7.62
C ASN A 103 -4.02 6.45 8.61
N PHE A 104 -4.23 6.69 9.90
CA PHE A 104 -3.70 5.89 10.99
C PHE A 104 -4.81 4.99 11.54
N ARG A 105 -4.57 3.69 11.55
CA ARG A 105 -5.50 2.68 12.08
C ARG A 105 -4.79 1.87 13.16
N LYS A 106 -5.09 2.17 14.41
CA LYS A 106 -4.55 1.44 15.55
C LYS A 106 -5.21 0.06 15.61
N VAL A 107 -4.43 -0.99 15.41
CA VAL A 107 -4.90 -2.38 15.44
C VAL A 107 -5.04 -2.85 16.90
N ASN A 108 -4.04 -2.49 17.72
CA ASN A 108 -4.00 -2.69 19.15
C ASN A 108 -3.03 -1.66 19.78
N PRO A 109 -2.80 -1.63 21.11
CA PRO A 109 -1.92 -0.65 21.74
C PRO A 109 -0.48 -0.59 21.18
N THR A 110 0.01 -1.69 20.59
CA THR A 110 1.39 -1.81 20.12
C THR A 110 1.54 -1.95 18.61
N TYR A 111 0.41 -2.04 17.87
CA TYR A 111 0.43 -2.18 16.41
C TYR A 111 -0.44 -1.12 15.74
N ILE A 112 0.14 -0.45 14.74
CA ILE A 112 -0.57 0.52 13.92
C ILE A 112 -0.36 0.23 12.43
N TRP A 113 -1.45 0.34 11.68
CA TRP A 113 -1.44 0.34 10.23
C TRP A 113 -1.60 1.77 9.71
N VAL A 114 -0.66 2.22 8.87
CA VAL A 114 -0.66 3.57 8.30
C VAL A 114 -0.66 3.47 6.78
N THR A 115 -1.54 4.23 6.14
CA THR A 115 -1.52 4.44 4.69
C THR A 115 -1.33 5.92 4.39
N PHE A 116 -0.65 6.24 3.28
CA PHE A 116 -0.43 7.62 2.83
C PHE A 116 -0.09 7.69 1.35
N ASP A 117 -0.27 8.87 0.79
CA ASP A 117 0.17 9.20 -0.56
C ASP A 117 1.60 9.75 -0.51
N GLN A 118 2.44 9.31 -1.43
CA GLN A 118 3.81 9.79 -1.53
C GLN A 118 4.13 10.25 -2.95
N ASN A 119 4.56 11.50 -3.07
CA ASN A 119 5.22 12.03 -4.25
C ASN A 119 6.71 12.12 -3.94
N ARG A 120 7.53 11.46 -4.74
CA ARG A 120 8.99 11.51 -4.60
C ARG A 120 9.62 12.08 -5.86
N THR A 121 10.73 12.79 -5.67
CA THR A 121 11.62 13.19 -6.75
C THR A 121 13.01 12.64 -6.44
N VAL A 122 13.54 11.82 -7.34
CA VAL A 122 14.86 11.18 -7.21
C VAL A 122 15.65 11.49 -8.47
N SER A 123 16.76 12.22 -8.34
CA SER A 123 17.58 12.64 -9.49
C SER A 123 16.73 13.27 -10.62
N GLU A 124 15.78 14.16 -10.24
CA GLU A 124 14.84 14.85 -11.14
C GLU A 124 13.66 14.00 -11.65
N ILE A 125 13.70 12.68 -11.49
CA ILE A 125 12.59 11.79 -11.85
C ILE A 125 11.51 11.86 -10.79
N LYS A 126 10.30 12.26 -11.20
CA LYS A 126 9.12 12.32 -10.34
C LYS A 126 8.32 11.02 -10.42
N SER A 127 7.87 10.53 -9.29
CA SER A 127 6.96 9.38 -9.24
C SER A 127 6.00 9.49 -8.06
N SER A 128 4.81 8.92 -8.21
CA SER A 128 3.78 8.87 -7.19
C SER A 128 3.55 7.43 -6.75
N SER A 129 3.26 7.24 -5.46
CA SER A 129 2.91 5.92 -4.91
C SER A 129 1.86 6.04 -3.81
N LYS A 130 1.08 4.97 -3.65
CA LYS A 130 0.32 4.69 -2.44
C LYS A 130 1.20 3.84 -1.53
N GLU A 131 1.35 4.27 -0.31
CA GLU A 131 2.24 3.61 0.65
C GLU A 131 1.45 3.02 1.80
N THR A 132 1.90 1.88 2.29
CA THR A 132 1.41 1.29 3.54
C THR A 132 2.58 0.91 4.43
N ARG A 133 2.39 1.12 5.73
CA ARG A 133 3.32 0.69 6.77
C ARG A 133 2.52 0.02 7.88
N ILE A 134 3.05 -1.08 8.39
CA ILE A 134 2.64 -1.61 9.69
C ILE A 134 3.82 -1.38 10.63
N LEU A 135 3.55 -0.74 11.78
CA LEU A 135 4.56 -0.49 12.78
C LEU A 135 4.19 -1.16 14.10
N GLU A 136 5.21 -1.59 14.81
CA GLU A 136 5.13 -2.18 16.16
C GLU A 136 5.84 -1.27 17.16
N LEU A 137 5.19 -0.99 18.29
CA LEU A 137 5.78 -0.25 19.42
C LEU A 137 6.61 -1.19 20.28
N ILE A 138 7.93 -0.98 20.34
CA ILE A 138 8.87 -1.84 21.03
C ILE A 138 9.71 -0.98 21.97
N LYS A 139 9.60 -1.22 23.27
CA LYS A 139 10.33 -0.48 24.30
C LYS A 139 10.19 1.05 24.15
N GLY A 140 9.00 1.51 23.76
CA GLY A 140 8.70 2.93 23.56
C GLY A 140 9.11 3.50 22.22
N GLU A 141 9.58 2.70 21.26
CA GLU A 141 9.96 3.15 19.92
C GLU A 141 9.13 2.43 18.83
N TRP A 142 8.60 3.17 17.87
CA TRP A 142 7.93 2.62 16.71
C TRP A 142 8.93 2.01 15.73
N LYS A 143 8.69 0.76 15.31
CA LYS A 143 9.53 0.04 14.34
C LYS A 143 8.67 -0.49 13.19
N ILE A 144 9.11 -0.32 11.95
CA ILE A 144 8.43 -0.81 10.77
C ILE A 144 8.57 -2.34 10.71
N ILE A 145 7.45 -3.05 10.62
CA ILE A 145 7.41 -4.50 10.38
C ILE A 145 6.97 -4.82 8.95
N ASN A 146 6.19 -3.93 8.33
CA ASN A 146 5.82 -4.02 6.92
C ASN A 146 6.01 -2.66 6.24
N ALA A 147 6.69 -2.66 5.10
CA ALA A 147 6.80 -1.52 4.22
C ALA A 147 6.42 -1.94 2.79
N THR A 148 5.28 -1.46 2.30
CA THR A 148 4.81 -1.76 0.94
C THR A 148 4.44 -0.47 0.22
N GLY A 149 4.92 -0.32 -1.01
CA GLY A 149 4.61 0.80 -1.88
C GLY A 149 4.03 0.33 -3.21
N PHE A 150 2.98 1.02 -3.67
CA PHE A 150 2.30 0.75 -4.93
C PHE A 150 2.50 1.94 -5.85
N TYR A 151 3.15 1.74 -6.98
CA TYR A 151 3.28 2.76 -8.01
C TYR A 151 1.90 3.24 -8.48
N VAL A 152 1.76 4.55 -8.63
CA VAL A 152 0.57 5.16 -9.22
C VAL A 152 0.95 5.69 -10.60
N PRO A 153 0.40 5.11 -11.68
CA PRO A 153 0.63 5.61 -13.04
C PRO A 153 0.15 7.05 -13.20
N ASP A 154 0.81 7.82 -14.04
CA ASP A 154 0.32 9.14 -14.42
C ASP A 154 -1.06 9.03 -15.07
N ASP A 155 -1.95 9.96 -14.71
CA ASP A 155 -3.38 9.99 -15.13
C ASP A 155 -3.58 9.84 -16.66
N LYS A 156 -2.58 10.22 -17.47
CA LYS A 156 -2.59 10.07 -18.93
C LYS A 156 -2.43 8.62 -19.39
N SER A 157 -1.62 7.81 -18.69
CA SER A 157 -1.41 6.40 -19.04
C SER A 157 -2.63 5.54 -18.67
N VAL A 158 -3.22 5.79 -17.50
CA VAL A 158 -4.43 5.08 -17.05
C VAL A 158 -5.62 5.35 -17.96
N LYS A 159 -5.82 6.59 -18.40
CA LYS A 159 -6.91 6.94 -19.33
C LYS A 159 -6.74 6.27 -20.71
N SER A 160 -5.51 6.04 -21.18
CA SER A 160 -5.26 5.32 -22.44
C SER A 160 -5.56 3.83 -22.30
N GLU A 161 -5.15 3.19 -21.21
CA GLU A 161 -5.40 1.75 -20.96
C GLU A 161 -6.89 1.44 -20.76
N ILE A 162 -7.60 2.28 -20.00
CA ILE A 162 -9.05 2.13 -19.83
C ILE A 162 -9.79 2.27 -21.18
N LYS A 163 -9.36 3.18 -22.06
CA LYS A 163 -9.92 3.32 -23.43
C LYS A 163 -9.72 2.07 -24.27
N ILE A 164 -8.59 1.39 -24.14
CA ILE A 164 -8.30 0.15 -24.87
C ILE A 164 -9.21 -0.97 -24.35
N ILE A 165 -9.30 -1.17 -23.05
CA ILE A 165 -10.13 -2.21 -22.43
C ILE A 165 -11.61 -2.02 -22.77
N THR A 166 -12.12 -0.80 -22.76
CA THR A 166 -13.53 -0.52 -23.12
C THR A 166 -13.81 -0.70 -24.61
N LYS A 167 -12.85 -0.44 -25.49
CA LYS A 167 -12.98 -0.71 -26.93
C LYS A 167 -13.03 -2.20 -27.23
N ASP A 168 -12.21 -3.00 -26.58
CA ASP A 168 -12.17 -4.45 -26.77
C ASP A 168 -13.43 -5.14 -26.25
N LYS A 169 -13.96 -4.70 -25.08
CA LYS A 169 -15.27 -5.18 -24.59
C LYS A 169 -16.41 -4.88 -25.54
N ASN A 170 -16.49 -3.66 -26.05
CA ASN A 170 -17.56 -3.28 -27.00
C ASN A 170 -17.46 -4.05 -28.32
N LYS A 171 -16.24 -4.44 -28.72
CA LYS A 171 -16.03 -5.25 -29.94
C LYS A 171 -16.43 -6.70 -29.74
N SER A 172 -16.18 -7.29 -28.56
CA SER A 172 -16.61 -8.67 -28.22
C SER A 172 -18.14 -8.77 -28.09
N GLU A 173 -18.79 -7.81 -27.44
CA GLU A 173 -20.26 -7.81 -27.31
C GLU A 173 -20.98 -7.57 -28.63
N SER A 174 -20.39 -6.80 -29.56
CA SER A 174 -20.97 -6.61 -30.90
C SER A 174 -20.86 -7.88 -31.75
N SER A 175 -19.77 -8.64 -31.67
CA SER A 175 -19.59 -9.90 -32.40
C SER A 175 -20.49 -11.02 -31.88
N GLU A 176 -20.77 -11.11 -30.59
CA GLU A 176 -21.71 -12.08 -30.01
C GLU A 176 -23.17 -11.79 -30.41
N LYS A 177 -23.59 -10.52 -30.49
CA LYS A 177 -24.91 -10.14 -30.93
C LYS A 177 -25.15 -10.44 -32.43
N GLU A 178 -24.12 -10.27 -33.27
CA GLU A 178 -24.22 -10.64 -34.70
C GLU A 178 -24.29 -12.15 -34.91
N ALA A 179 -23.54 -12.95 -34.16
CA ALA A 179 -23.55 -14.40 -34.21
C ALA A 179 -24.92 -14.97 -33.78
N SER A 180 -25.46 -14.47 -32.67
CA SER A 180 -26.80 -14.86 -32.16
C SER A 180 -27.94 -14.45 -33.11
N GLY A 181 -27.82 -13.34 -33.82
CA GLY A 181 -28.81 -12.88 -34.82
C GLY A 181 -28.83 -13.72 -36.09
N LYS A 182 -27.71 -14.28 -36.53
CA LYS A 182 -27.62 -15.16 -37.72
C LYS A 182 -28.17 -16.54 -37.44
N GLU A 183 -27.99 -17.10 -36.25
CA GLU A 183 -28.50 -18.43 -35.88
C GLU A 183 -30.02 -18.45 -35.74
N LYS A 184 -30.66 -17.39 -35.24
CA LYS A 184 -32.14 -17.26 -35.21
C LYS A 184 -32.76 -17.13 -36.60
N LYS A 185 -32.09 -16.46 -37.55
CA LYS A 185 -32.62 -16.33 -38.94
C LYS A 185 -32.50 -17.63 -39.72
N SER A 186 -31.54 -18.51 -39.48
CA SER A 186 -31.43 -19.82 -40.13
C SER A 186 -32.52 -20.79 -39.66
N LYS A 187 -32.77 -20.87 -38.35
CA LYS A 187 -33.84 -21.76 -37.81
C LYS A 187 -35.25 -21.37 -38.27
N ILE A 188 -35.54 -20.10 -38.53
CA ILE A 188 -36.86 -19.67 -39.06
C ILE A 188 -37.05 -20.02 -40.53
N LYS A 189 -35.98 -20.14 -41.32
CA LYS A 189 -36.10 -20.56 -42.75
C LYS A 189 -36.39 -22.04 -42.90
N ASP A 190 -35.89 -22.89 -42.02
CA ASP A 190 -36.09 -24.34 -42.08
C ASP A 190 -37.51 -24.76 -41.66
N ILE A 191 -38.19 -24.01 -40.81
CA ILE A 191 -39.58 -24.28 -40.39
C ILE A 191 -40.61 -23.94 -41.51
N LYS A 192 -40.26 -23.02 -42.43
CA LYS A 192 -41.17 -22.66 -43.55
C LYS A 192 -41.07 -23.58 -44.76
N LYS A 193 -40.18 -24.56 -44.78
CA LYS A 193 -40.02 -25.51 -45.88
C LYS A 193 -40.75 -26.89 -45.66
N THR A 194 -41.28 -27.09 -44.43
CA THR A 194 -41.96 -28.35 -44.04
C THR A 194 -43.44 -28.18 -43.73
N SER A 195 -44.10 -27.17 -44.32
CA SER A 195 -45.57 -26.98 -44.25
C SER A 195 -46.10 -26.87 -45.63
#